data_855022ca66f5a21238ee736105c09bcc
#
_entry.id   855022ca66f5a21238ee736105c09bcc
#
_cell.length_a   1.000
_cell.length_b   1.000
_cell.length_c   1.000
_cell.angle_alpha   90.00
_cell.angle_beta   90.00
_cell.angle_gamma   90.00
#
_symmetry.space_group_name_H-M   'P 1'
#
loop_
_entity.id
_entity.type
_entity.pdbx_description
1 polymer ?
#
loop_
_entity_poly.entity_id
_entity_poly.type
_entity_poly.pdbx_seq_one_letter_code
_entity_poly.pdbx_strand_id
1 'polypeptide(L)'
;DNQLGLMEKIEAHKKAVLHRAFSVFILNDNNELLIQQRALSKYHSPALWTNTCCSHPRDGESVLDAGARRLKEEMGFETKLDSLLSFVYRAKFDNGLTEHEFDHVLFGYYNDDPSINKLEVMDWKWVNLDFLKNDIITNSDLYTIWFKIIFEKFYKNFNK
;
A
#
# COMPACT_ATOMS: atom_id res chain seq x y z
N ASP A 1 7.57 3.19 17.64
CA ASP A 1 7.97 3.73 16.31
C ASP A 1 9.08 4.78 16.46
N ASN A 2 10.15 4.42 17.18
CA ASN A 2 11.32 5.28 17.31
C ASN A 2 12.35 4.91 16.23
N GLN A 3 12.84 5.91 15.48
CA GLN A 3 13.89 5.69 14.50
C GLN A 3 15.21 5.31 15.20
N LEU A 4 15.77 4.16 14.82
CA LEU A 4 17.04 3.65 15.36
C LEU A 4 18.21 3.91 14.40
N GLY A 5 17.93 4.21 13.12
CA GLY A 5 18.92 4.47 12.10
C GLY A 5 18.30 4.49 10.71
N LEU A 6 19.15 4.50 9.70
CA LEU A 6 18.79 4.49 8.28
C LEU A 6 19.39 3.25 7.62
N MET A 7 18.66 2.68 6.66
CA MET A 7 19.14 1.57 5.84
C MET A 7 18.57 1.70 4.43
N GLU A 8 19.36 1.31 3.45
CA GLU A 8 18.90 1.24 2.06
C GLU A 8 17.78 0.20 1.93
N LYS A 9 16.76 0.52 1.12
CA LYS A 9 15.52 -0.27 1.02
C LYS A 9 15.79 -1.74 0.70
N ILE A 10 16.56 -2.03 -0.35
CA ILE A 10 16.82 -3.41 -0.79
C ILE A 10 17.62 -4.18 0.27
N GLU A 11 18.53 -3.50 0.95
CA GLU A 11 19.30 -4.10 2.04
C GLU A 11 18.40 -4.45 3.24
N ALA A 12 17.48 -3.57 3.62
CA ALA A 12 16.51 -3.84 4.69
C ALA A 12 15.65 -5.08 4.38
N HIS A 13 15.17 -5.21 3.13
CA HIS A 13 14.40 -6.37 2.68
C HIS A 13 15.24 -7.66 2.63
N LYS A 14 16.50 -7.60 2.17
CA LYS A 14 17.42 -8.76 2.16
C LYS A 14 17.73 -9.26 3.57
N LYS A 15 17.94 -8.35 4.51
CA LYS A 15 18.29 -8.66 5.90
C LYS A 15 17.05 -8.88 6.79
N ALA A 16 15.84 -8.68 6.26
CA ALA A 16 14.59 -8.74 6.99
C ALA A 16 14.57 -7.83 8.25
N VAL A 17 15.21 -6.66 8.17
CA VAL A 17 15.24 -5.69 9.27
C VAL A 17 13.87 -5.04 9.40
N LEU A 18 13.38 -4.90 10.64
CA LEU A 18 12.14 -4.15 10.89
C LEU A 18 12.35 -2.70 10.48
N HIS A 19 11.51 -2.21 9.57
CA HIS A 19 11.60 -0.85 9.07
C HIS A 19 10.21 -0.24 8.90
N ARG A 20 10.15 1.10 8.87
CA ARG A 20 8.90 1.86 8.76
C ARG A 20 8.39 1.83 7.33
N ALA A 21 7.09 1.56 7.19
CA ALA A 21 6.38 1.59 5.92
C ALA A 21 5.02 2.28 6.08
N PHE A 22 4.36 2.54 4.96
CA PHE A 22 2.97 2.99 4.95
C PHE A 22 2.19 2.40 3.78
N SER A 23 0.89 2.25 4.00
CA SER A 23 -0.08 1.79 3.02
C SER A 23 -1.26 2.76 2.96
N VAL A 24 -1.51 3.33 1.78
CA VAL A 24 -2.59 4.29 1.54
C VAL A 24 -3.81 3.59 0.97
N PHE A 25 -4.97 3.93 1.51
CA PHE A 25 -6.29 3.47 1.09
C PHE A 25 -7.16 4.68 0.74
N ILE A 26 -7.54 4.82 -0.52
CA ILE A 26 -8.40 5.92 -0.97
C ILE A 26 -9.79 5.38 -1.30
N LEU A 27 -10.79 6.00 -0.71
CA LEU A 27 -12.19 5.68 -0.92
C LEU A 27 -12.88 6.78 -1.72
N ASN A 28 -13.91 6.42 -2.47
CA ASN A 28 -14.82 7.39 -3.07
C ASN A 28 -16.13 7.48 -2.27
N ASP A 29 -17.03 8.38 -2.69
CA ASP A 29 -18.33 8.59 -2.02
C ASP A 29 -19.28 7.38 -2.16
N ASN A 30 -18.98 6.43 -3.03
CA ASN A 30 -19.69 5.16 -3.18
C ASN A 30 -19.15 4.05 -2.25
N ASN A 31 -18.21 4.37 -1.35
CA ASN A 31 -17.48 3.39 -0.52
C ASN A 31 -16.72 2.33 -1.35
N GLU A 32 -16.21 2.71 -2.50
CA GLU A 32 -15.31 1.88 -3.28
C GLU A 32 -13.87 2.24 -2.98
N LEU A 33 -13.01 1.24 -2.90
CA LEU A 33 -11.57 1.40 -2.73
C LEU A 33 -10.87 1.54 -4.09
N LEU A 34 -10.01 2.55 -4.21
CA LEU A 34 -9.10 2.67 -5.34
C LEU A 34 -7.94 1.69 -5.16
N ILE A 35 -7.87 0.68 -6.03
CA ILE A 35 -6.75 -0.24 -6.08
C ILE A 35 -5.93 -0.03 -7.35
N GLN A 36 -4.64 -0.35 -7.28
CA GLN A 36 -3.73 -0.28 -8.42
C GLN A 36 -3.19 -1.66 -8.79
N GLN A 37 -2.88 -1.85 -10.07
CA GLN A 37 -2.11 -2.98 -10.57
C GLN A 37 -0.66 -2.53 -10.78
N ARG A 38 0.27 -3.21 -10.13
CA ARG A 38 1.70 -2.87 -10.13
C ARG A 38 2.31 -3.00 -11.53
N ALA A 39 3.16 -2.06 -11.92
CA ALA A 39 3.88 -2.13 -13.18
C ALA A 39 4.73 -3.40 -13.29
N LEU A 40 4.90 -3.91 -14.50
CA LEU A 40 5.71 -5.10 -14.80
C LEU A 40 7.19 -4.94 -14.42
N SER A 41 7.70 -3.71 -14.40
CA SER A 41 9.07 -3.37 -14.03
C SER A 41 9.38 -3.45 -12.53
N LYS A 42 8.39 -3.71 -11.69
CA LYS A 42 8.60 -3.80 -10.23
C LYS A 42 9.46 -5.02 -9.86
N TYR A 43 10.42 -4.84 -8.97
CA TYR A 43 11.38 -5.86 -8.55
C TYR A 43 10.78 -7.03 -7.76
N HIS A 44 9.56 -6.89 -7.22
CA HIS A 44 8.74 -7.97 -6.66
C HIS A 44 7.26 -7.74 -6.96
N SER A 45 6.50 -8.81 -6.98
CA SER A 45 5.03 -8.79 -7.17
C SER A 45 4.58 -7.96 -8.38
N PRO A 46 5.25 -8.06 -9.56
CA PRO A 46 4.80 -7.35 -10.77
C PRO A 46 3.41 -7.83 -11.18
N ALA A 47 2.63 -6.95 -11.81
CA ALA A 47 1.28 -7.18 -12.31
C ALA A 47 0.23 -7.58 -11.25
N LEU A 48 0.56 -7.61 -9.95
CA LEU A 48 -0.42 -7.90 -8.92
C LEU A 48 -1.21 -6.65 -8.50
N TRP A 49 -2.46 -6.86 -8.12
CA TRP A 49 -3.30 -5.83 -7.53
C TRP A 49 -2.92 -5.57 -6.08
N THR A 50 -2.99 -4.32 -5.68
CA THR A 50 -2.66 -3.86 -4.33
C THR A 50 -3.50 -2.63 -3.93
N ASN A 51 -3.35 -2.16 -2.68
CA ASN A 51 -3.94 -0.90 -2.21
C ASN A 51 -3.53 0.29 -3.08
N THR A 52 -4.08 1.47 -2.81
CA THR A 52 -3.91 2.66 -3.66
C THR A 52 -2.45 3.04 -3.89
N CYS A 53 -1.63 3.08 -2.84
CA CYS A 53 -0.16 3.08 -2.96
C CYS A 53 0.49 2.64 -1.64
N CYS A 54 1.75 2.21 -1.70
CA CYS A 54 2.53 1.86 -0.51
C CYS A 54 4.02 2.16 -0.75
N SER A 55 4.73 2.56 0.30
CA SER A 55 6.16 2.82 0.23
C SER A 55 6.76 3.03 1.64
N HIS A 56 7.91 3.67 1.67
CA HIS A 56 8.67 3.95 2.87
C HIS A 56 8.93 5.46 3.00
N PRO A 57 8.88 6.04 4.22
CA PRO A 57 9.29 7.42 4.45
C PRO A 57 10.78 7.60 4.16
N ARG A 58 11.15 8.79 3.70
CA ARG A 58 12.55 9.23 3.59
C ARG A 58 13.04 9.71 4.96
N ASP A 59 14.34 9.92 5.09
CA ASP A 59 14.90 10.50 6.32
C ASP A 59 14.28 11.87 6.62
N GLY A 60 13.82 12.04 7.87
CA GLY A 60 13.13 13.24 8.33
C GLY A 60 11.71 13.46 7.79
N GLU A 61 11.20 12.57 6.94
CA GLU A 61 9.86 12.68 6.38
C GLU A 61 8.82 12.07 7.33
N SER A 62 7.70 12.78 7.56
CA SER A 62 6.57 12.20 8.27
C SER A 62 5.87 11.14 7.40
N VAL A 63 5.20 10.19 8.05
CA VAL A 63 4.45 9.13 7.33
C VAL A 63 3.34 9.71 6.46
N LEU A 64 2.67 10.77 6.93
CA LEU A 64 1.60 11.45 6.17
C LEU A 64 2.16 12.17 4.95
N ASP A 65 3.30 12.88 5.08
CA ASP A 65 3.94 13.56 3.95
C ASP A 65 4.46 12.54 2.93
N ALA A 66 5.04 11.44 3.39
CA ALA A 66 5.49 10.34 2.54
C ALA A 66 4.32 9.71 1.77
N GLY A 67 3.19 9.48 2.44
CA GLY A 67 1.96 8.98 1.83
C GLY A 67 1.43 9.93 0.75
N ALA A 68 1.32 11.22 1.05
CA ALA A 68 0.85 12.25 0.10
C ALA A 68 1.80 12.36 -1.10
N ARG A 69 3.11 12.38 -0.87
CA ARG A 69 4.12 12.40 -1.93
C ARG A 69 3.98 11.20 -2.88
N ARG A 70 3.90 9.98 -2.35
CA ARG A 70 3.81 8.78 -3.17
C ARG A 70 2.46 8.66 -3.88
N LEU A 71 1.38 9.08 -3.26
CA LEU A 71 0.07 9.14 -3.89
C LEU A 71 0.13 10.05 -5.14
N LYS A 72 0.75 11.22 -5.04
CA LYS A 72 0.98 12.11 -6.18
C LYS A 72 1.90 11.49 -7.24
N GLU A 73 3.01 10.87 -6.83
CA GLU A 73 3.99 10.26 -7.73
C GLU A 73 3.43 9.06 -8.51
N GLU A 74 2.59 8.22 -7.90
CA GLU A 74 2.06 7.00 -8.50
C GLU A 74 0.69 7.19 -9.15
N MET A 75 -0.23 7.90 -8.46
CA MET A 75 -1.64 8.03 -8.85
C MET A 75 -1.98 9.40 -9.43
N GLY A 76 -1.08 10.39 -9.32
CA GLY A 76 -1.19 11.70 -9.97
C GLY A 76 -2.15 12.68 -9.31
N PHE A 77 -2.59 12.44 -8.07
CA PHE A 77 -3.46 13.35 -7.34
C PHE A 77 -3.01 13.53 -5.88
N GLU A 78 -3.57 14.54 -5.23
CA GLU A 78 -3.37 14.85 -3.82
C GLU A 78 -4.72 14.87 -3.11
N THR A 79 -4.75 14.33 -1.90
CA THR A 79 -5.88 14.46 -0.99
C THR A 79 -5.40 14.46 0.44
N LYS A 80 -6.23 14.92 1.37
CA LYS A 80 -5.93 14.83 2.80
C LYS A 80 -5.88 13.35 3.20
N LEU A 81 -4.80 12.97 3.89
CA LEU A 81 -4.65 11.66 4.47
C LEU A 81 -4.75 11.75 6.00
N ASP A 82 -5.47 10.80 6.58
CA ASP A 82 -5.55 10.59 8.01
C ASP A 82 -4.98 9.20 8.38
N SER A 83 -4.41 9.08 9.58
CA SER A 83 -3.90 7.80 10.08
C SER A 83 -5.05 6.96 10.63
N LEU A 84 -5.15 5.68 10.22
CA LEU A 84 -6.16 4.76 10.70
C LEU A 84 -5.63 3.85 11.82
N LEU A 85 -4.53 3.17 11.56
CA LEU A 85 -3.88 2.24 12.49
C LEU A 85 -2.41 2.01 12.08
N SER A 86 -1.64 1.39 12.98
CA SER A 86 -0.32 0.88 12.64
C SER A 86 -0.13 -0.51 13.26
N PHE A 87 0.71 -1.34 12.63
CA PHE A 87 1.00 -2.69 13.12
C PHE A 87 2.29 -3.22 12.49
N VAL A 88 2.82 -4.28 13.08
CA VAL A 88 3.97 -5.00 12.51
C VAL A 88 3.49 -6.22 11.75
N TYR A 89 4.05 -6.45 10.56
CA TYR A 89 3.89 -7.71 9.84
C TYR A 89 5.22 -8.18 9.23
N ARG A 90 5.24 -9.45 8.85
CA ARG A 90 6.37 -10.05 8.16
C ARG A 90 5.88 -10.96 7.05
N ALA A 91 6.43 -10.78 5.84
CA ALA A 91 6.10 -11.58 4.66
C ALA A 91 7.37 -11.93 3.87
N LYS A 92 7.54 -13.19 3.54
CA LYS A 92 8.67 -13.67 2.71
C LYS A 92 8.21 -13.78 1.26
N PHE A 93 9.12 -13.46 0.33
CA PHE A 93 8.95 -13.65 -1.10
C PHE A 93 9.86 -14.75 -1.64
N ASP A 94 9.48 -15.37 -2.75
CA ASP A 94 10.24 -16.45 -3.39
C ASP A 94 11.62 -16.00 -3.91
N ASN A 95 11.79 -14.69 -4.16
CA ASN A 95 13.06 -14.09 -4.60
C ASN A 95 14.05 -13.82 -3.46
N GLY A 96 13.77 -14.31 -2.24
CA GLY A 96 14.64 -14.16 -1.06
C GLY A 96 14.49 -12.85 -0.30
N LEU A 97 13.63 -11.94 -0.74
CA LEU A 97 13.32 -10.71 -0.01
C LEU A 97 12.30 -11.00 1.10
N THR A 98 12.33 -10.18 2.13
CA THR A 98 11.36 -10.24 3.24
C THR A 98 10.89 -8.83 3.57
N GLU A 99 9.61 -8.60 3.54
CA GLU A 99 9.01 -7.44 4.21
C GLU A 99 8.92 -7.74 5.71
N HIS A 100 9.49 -6.86 6.50
CA HIS A 100 9.34 -6.85 7.95
C HIS A 100 9.11 -5.39 8.33
N GLU A 101 7.84 -5.00 8.36
CA GLU A 101 7.44 -3.61 8.35
C GLU A 101 6.63 -3.25 9.59
N PHE A 102 6.94 -2.07 10.15
CA PHE A 102 6.03 -1.32 10.98
C PHE A 102 5.21 -0.45 10.02
N ASP A 103 4.07 -0.97 9.60
CA ASP A 103 3.23 -0.36 8.58
C ASP A 103 2.19 0.59 9.18
N HIS A 104 2.12 1.80 8.64
CA HIS A 104 1.12 2.80 8.95
C HIS A 104 0.04 2.77 7.87
N VAL A 105 -1.17 2.42 8.24
CA VAL A 105 -2.32 2.44 7.34
C VAL A 105 -2.91 3.85 7.35
N LEU A 106 -2.85 4.49 6.19
CA LEU A 106 -3.38 5.82 5.93
C LEU A 106 -4.63 5.71 5.06
N PHE A 107 -5.59 6.60 5.25
CA PHE A 107 -6.77 6.66 4.39
C PHE A 107 -7.12 8.10 4.00
N GLY A 108 -7.85 8.24 2.91
CA GLY A 108 -8.36 9.50 2.40
C GLY A 108 -9.51 9.29 1.44
N TYR A 109 -10.04 10.38 0.90
CA TYR A 109 -11.17 10.36 -0.03
C TYR A 109 -10.82 11.08 -1.33
N TYR A 110 -11.27 10.51 -2.45
CA TYR A 110 -11.10 11.08 -3.79
C TYR A 110 -12.18 10.50 -4.72
N ASN A 111 -12.71 11.30 -5.65
CA ASN A 111 -13.85 10.87 -6.48
C ASN A 111 -13.54 10.85 -7.98
N ASP A 112 -12.44 11.47 -8.42
CA ASP A 112 -12.09 11.54 -9.83
C ASP A 112 -11.19 10.35 -10.24
N ASP A 113 -10.99 10.19 -11.54
CA ASP A 113 -10.07 9.22 -12.09
C ASP A 113 -8.61 9.64 -11.83
N PRO A 114 -7.73 8.74 -11.40
CA PRO A 114 -6.33 9.04 -11.20
C PRO A 114 -5.58 9.20 -12.52
N SER A 115 -4.55 10.05 -12.52
CA SER A 115 -3.59 10.19 -13.62
C SER A 115 -2.33 9.38 -13.33
N ILE A 116 -2.38 8.07 -13.56
CA ILE A 116 -1.35 7.13 -13.14
C ILE A 116 0.01 7.34 -13.83
N ASN A 117 1.09 7.18 -13.07
CA ASN A 117 2.44 7.03 -13.60
C ASN A 117 2.66 5.58 -14.08
N LYS A 118 2.69 5.37 -15.39
CA LYS A 118 2.82 4.04 -15.99
C LYS A 118 4.14 3.32 -15.69
N LEU A 119 5.15 4.01 -15.18
CA LEU A 119 6.38 3.37 -14.69
C LEU A 119 6.19 2.68 -13.33
N GLU A 120 5.16 3.07 -12.59
CA GLU A 120 4.83 2.56 -11.25
C GLU A 120 3.57 1.68 -11.27
N VAL A 121 2.56 2.09 -12.04
CA VAL A 121 1.20 1.54 -12.05
C VAL A 121 0.78 1.22 -13.49
N MET A 122 0.42 -0.01 -13.79
CA MET A 122 -0.02 -0.39 -15.12
C MET A 122 -1.53 -0.22 -15.34
N ASP A 123 -2.33 -0.37 -14.27
CA ASP A 123 -3.78 -0.25 -14.29
C ASP A 123 -4.34 0.13 -12.92
N TRP A 124 -5.59 0.57 -12.85
CA TRP A 124 -6.29 0.92 -11.63
C TRP A 124 -7.79 0.67 -11.76
N LYS A 125 -8.49 0.54 -10.65
CA LYS A 125 -9.96 0.45 -10.61
C LYS A 125 -10.52 0.83 -9.25
N TRP A 126 -11.75 1.34 -9.25
CA TRP A 126 -12.59 1.44 -8.07
C TRP A 126 -13.26 0.10 -7.81
N VAL A 127 -13.27 -0.39 -6.57
CA VAL A 127 -13.82 -1.70 -6.21
C VAL A 127 -14.60 -1.59 -4.91
N ASN A 128 -15.84 -2.08 -4.93
CA ASN A 128 -16.66 -2.21 -3.73
C ASN A 128 -15.95 -3.08 -2.67
N LEU A 129 -15.97 -2.63 -1.40
CA LEU A 129 -15.23 -3.28 -0.31
C LEU A 129 -15.68 -4.73 -0.05
N ASP A 130 -17.00 -5.02 -0.11
CA ASP A 130 -17.54 -6.36 0.13
C ASP A 130 -17.20 -7.31 -1.01
N PHE A 131 -17.26 -6.81 -2.25
CA PHE A 131 -16.81 -7.57 -3.42
C PHE A 131 -15.32 -7.88 -3.29
N LEU A 132 -14.50 -6.89 -2.98
CA LEU A 132 -13.05 -7.03 -2.86
C LEU A 132 -12.65 -8.03 -1.77
N LYS A 133 -13.36 -8.03 -0.64
CA LYS A 133 -13.16 -9.01 0.43
C LYS A 133 -13.32 -10.45 -0.05
N ASN A 134 -14.36 -10.71 -0.83
CA ASN A 134 -14.61 -12.04 -1.38
C ASN A 134 -13.64 -12.39 -2.51
N ASP A 135 -13.31 -11.43 -3.35
CA ASP A 135 -12.38 -11.61 -4.49
C ASP A 135 -10.95 -11.90 -4.02
N ILE A 136 -10.47 -11.24 -2.97
CA ILE A 136 -9.17 -11.52 -2.34
C ILE A 136 -9.08 -12.98 -1.84
N ILE A 137 -10.19 -13.55 -1.35
CA ILE A 137 -10.24 -14.95 -0.89
C ILE A 137 -10.26 -15.91 -2.09
N THR A 138 -11.08 -15.62 -3.08
CA THR A 138 -11.33 -16.52 -4.22
C THR A 138 -10.19 -16.49 -5.24
N ASN A 139 -9.64 -15.30 -5.50
CA ASN A 139 -8.61 -15.02 -6.50
C ASN A 139 -7.31 -14.51 -5.84
N SER A 140 -6.91 -15.14 -4.74
CA SER A 140 -5.81 -14.71 -3.87
C SER A 140 -4.50 -14.42 -4.60
N ASP A 141 -4.21 -15.16 -5.67
CA ASP A 141 -2.97 -15.05 -6.45
C ASP A 141 -2.90 -13.76 -7.29
N LEU A 142 -4.02 -13.07 -7.48
CA LEU A 142 -4.07 -11.77 -8.17
C LEU A 142 -3.64 -10.61 -7.28
N TYR A 143 -3.50 -10.82 -5.98
CA TYR A 143 -3.26 -9.78 -4.99
C TYR A 143 -1.92 -9.92 -4.28
N THR A 144 -1.29 -8.79 -3.97
CA THR A 144 -0.04 -8.81 -3.20
C THR A 144 -0.26 -9.34 -1.79
N ILE A 145 0.77 -9.99 -1.23
CA ILE A 145 0.68 -10.62 0.09
C ILE A 145 0.40 -9.58 1.19
N TRP A 146 1.06 -8.42 1.14
CA TRP A 146 0.83 -7.36 2.14
C TRP A 146 -0.58 -6.77 2.03
N PHE A 147 -1.10 -6.56 0.82
CA PHE A 147 -2.45 -6.04 0.65
C PHE A 147 -3.49 -6.96 1.30
N LYS A 148 -3.37 -8.27 1.15
CA LYS A 148 -4.26 -9.25 1.82
C LYS A 148 -4.24 -9.09 3.34
N ILE A 149 -3.04 -8.94 3.92
CA ILE A 149 -2.85 -8.78 5.38
C ILE A 149 -3.45 -7.44 5.86
N ILE A 150 -3.16 -6.35 5.16
CA ILE A 150 -3.56 -5.00 5.54
C ILE A 150 -5.06 -4.79 5.31
N PHE A 151 -5.59 -5.28 4.20
CA PHE A 151 -7.01 -5.13 3.85
C PHE A 151 -7.93 -5.74 4.91
N GLU A 152 -7.59 -6.89 5.46
CA GLU A 152 -8.37 -7.50 6.54
C GLU A 152 -8.49 -6.59 7.77
N LYS A 153 -7.38 -5.92 8.13
CA LYS A 153 -7.35 -4.95 9.24
C LYS A 153 -8.09 -3.67 8.90
N PHE A 154 -7.88 -3.14 7.69
CA PHE A 154 -8.58 -1.97 7.18
C PHE A 154 -10.09 -2.18 7.18
N TYR A 155 -10.56 -3.28 6.57
CA TYR A 155 -11.98 -3.60 6.46
C TYR A 155 -12.68 -3.70 7.83
N LYS A 156 -12.04 -4.33 8.82
CA LYS A 156 -12.59 -4.44 10.19
C LYS A 156 -12.72 -3.08 10.90
N ASN A 157 -11.90 -2.11 10.57
CA ASN A 157 -11.92 -0.79 11.19
C ASN A 157 -12.83 0.20 10.45
N PHE A 158 -13.05 0.00 9.16
CA PHE A 158 -13.85 0.91 8.34
C PHE A 158 -15.36 0.59 8.37
N ASN A 159 -15.73 -0.65 8.60
CA ASN A 159 -17.14 -1.11 8.67
C ASN A 159 -17.66 -1.27 10.12
N LYS A 160 -17.17 -0.47 11.04
CA LYS A 160 -17.71 -0.37 12.41
C LYS A 160 -18.75 0.78 12.46
#